data_5ec16b2d577185b8e61663b45a5a74a2
#
_entry.id   5ec16b2d577185b8e61663b45a5a74a2
#
_cell.length_a   1.000
_cell.length_b   1.000
_cell.length_c   1.000
_cell.angle_alpha   90.00
_cell.angle_beta   90.00
_cell.angle_gamma   90.00
#
_symmetry.space_group_name_H-M   'P 1'
#
loop_
_entity.id
_entity.type
_entity.pdbx_description
1 polymer ?
#
loop_
_entity_poly.entity_id
_entity_poly.type
_entity_poly.pdbx_seq_one_letter_code
_entity_poly.pdbx_strand_id
1 'polypeptide(L)'
;MKKVLFSLMMIFVAAATATVSAQEVGAKDGAKIEFDKEVHDYGTIENGADGTCTFEFKNTGNAPLIISNAKGSCGCTVPSWPKEPIAPGATAVITVKYATNRTGAINKSVTITSNAVNTPTKVIRIKGNVKPVPSSGAPVNNAGAPAKG
;
A
#
# COMPACT_ATOMS: atom_id res chain seq x y z
N MET A 1 47.66 32.76 -73.22
CA MET A 1 48.20 32.37 -71.93
C MET A 1 47.09 32.46 -70.89
N LYS A 2 46.39 31.41 -70.74
CA LYS A 2 45.16 31.42 -69.96
C LYS A 2 45.31 30.44 -68.76
N LYS A 3 45.38 30.98 -67.59
CA LYS A 3 45.44 30.20 -66.36
C LYS A 3 44.05 29.83 -65.95
N VAL A 4 43.71 28.56 -65.97
CA VAL A 4 42.47 28.03 -65.49
C VAL A 4 42.68 27.63 -64.04
N LEU A 5 42.01 28.38 -63.13
CA LEU A 5 41.92 28.01 -61.72
C LEU A 5 40.82 26.97 -61.54
N PHE A 6 41.21 25.76 -61.18
CA PHE A 6 40.28 24.74 -60.69
C PHE A 6 39.92 25.05 -59.21
N SER A 7 38.70 25.51 -59.04
CA SER A 7 38.16 25.64 -57.70
C SER A 7 37.57 24.27 -57.24
N LEU A 8 38.27 23.65 -56.32
CA LEU A 8 37.87 22.40 -55.73
C LEU A 8 36.83 22.69 -54.67
N MET A 9 35.56 22.49 -55.01
CA MET A 9 34.41 22.63 -54.10
C MET A 9 34.29 21.35 -53.27
N MET A 10 34.80 21.39 -52.05
CA MET A 10 34.58 20.33 -51.07
C MET A 10 33.12 20.40 -50.55
N ILE A 11 32.35 19.42 -50.96
CA ILE A 11 31.00 19.20 -50.42
C ILE A 11 31.13 18.47 -49.08
N PHE A 12 30.97 19.18 -47.98
CA PHE A 12 30.80 18.58 -46.66
C PHE A 12 29.40 17.95 -46.57
N VAL A 13 29.32 16.65 -46.70
CA VAL A 13 28.13 15.88 -46.34
C VAL A 13 28.11 15.75 -44.81
N ALA A 14 27.39 16.63 -44.16
CA ALA A 14 27.06 16.49 -42.76
C ALA A 14 26.06 15.33 -42.58
N ALA A 15 26.56 14.18 -42.17
CA ALA A 15 25.70 13.08 -41.72
C ALA A 15 25.04 13.48 -40.43
N ALA A 16 23.78 13.93 -40.50
CA ALA A 16 22.94 14.12 -39.37
C ALA A 16 22.57 12.73 -38.82
N THR A 17 23.27 12.29 -37.79
CA THR A 17 22.85 11.15 -36.96
C THR A 17 21.64 11.58 -36.18
N ALA A 18 20.44 11.28 -36.69
CA ALA A 18 19.23 11.36 -35.93
C ALA A 18 19.31 10.30 -34.81
N THR A 19 19.61 10.75 -33.58
CA THR A 19 19.40 9.94 -32.40
C THR A 19 17.90 9.78 -32.27
N VAL A 20 17.41 8.61 -32.66
CA VAL A 20 16.05 8.17 -32.31
C VAL A 20 16.05 7.99 -30.81
N SER A 21 15.60 9.01 -30.08
CA SER A 21 15.15 8.84 -28.72
C SER A 21 14.02 7.82 -28.76
N ALA A 22 14.30 6.61 -28.28
CA ALA A 22 13.26 5.67 -27.97
C ALA A 22 12.33 6.36 -26.96
N GLN A 23 11.17 6.81 -27.44
CA GLN A 23 10.09 7.22 -26.57
C GLN A 23 9.70 5.98 -25.76
N GLU A 24 10.02 6.02 -24.48
CA GLU A 24 9.46 5.09 -23.51
C GLU A 24 7.94 5.13 -23.68
N VAL A 25 7.40 4.00 -24.07
CA VAL A 25 5.98 3.79 -24.27
C VAL A 25 5.28 4.09 -22.94
N GLY A 26 4.70 5.32 -22.84
CA GLY A 26 3.54 5.60 -22.04
C GLY A 26 3.57 5.18 -20.57
N ALA A 27 4.43 5.77 -19.76
CA ALA A 27 4.04 5.97 -18.37
C ALA A 27 2.79 6.86 -18.40
N LYS A 28 1.60 6.29 -18.10
CA LYS A 28 0.37 7.09 -18.01
C LYS A 28 0.63 8.24 -17.05
N ASP A 29 0.52 9.47 -17.57
CA ASP A 29 0.59 10.65 -16.72
C ASP A 29 -0.57 10.62 -15.74
N GLY A 30 -0.29 10.97 -14.49
CA GLY A 30 -1.27 10.98 -13.43
C GLY A 30 -0.70 10.63 -12.06
N ALA A 31 -1.57 10.56 -11.09
CA ALA A 31 -1.23 10.10 -9.75
C ALA A 31 -0.86 8.61 -9.79
N LYS A 32 0.14 8.21 -9.01
CA LYS A 32 0.52 6.80 -8.81
C LYS A 32 0.65 6.52 -7.34
N ILE A 33 0.19 5.36 -6.91
CA ILE A 33 0.28 4.92 -5.52
C ILE A 33 1.24 3.75 -5.40
N GLU A 34 2.17 3.86 -4.45
CA GLU A 34 3.12 2.82 -4.12
C GLU A 34 3.18 2.66 -2.60
N PHE A 35 2.99 1.44 -2.12
CA PHE A 35 3.01 1.10 -0.70
C PHE A 35 4.36 0.53 -0.31
N ASP A 36 4.88 0.95 0.82
CA ASP A 36 6.10 0.42 1.42
C ASP A 36 5.91 -1.06 1.80
N LYS A 37 4.74 -1.36 2.37
CA LYS A 37 4.28 -2.72 2.68
C LYS A 37 2.79 -2.85 2.43
N GLU A 38 2.39 -4.02 1.98
CA GLU A 38 0.98 -4.33 1.71
C GLU A 38 0.35 -5.28 2.74
N VAL A 39 1.19 -5.85 3.60
CA VAL A 39 0.77 -6.77 4.65
C VAL A 39 1.36 -6.34 5.98
N HIS A 40 0.52 -6.25 7.00
CA HIS A 40 0.94 -6.09 8.39
C HIS A 40 0.67 -7.38 9.15
N ASP A 41 1.69 -7.89 9.81
CA ASP A 41 1.60 -9.07 10.66
C ASP A 41 1.69 -8.68 12.13
N TYR A 42 0.63 -8.86 12.88
CA TYR A 42 0.61 -8.64 14.33
C TYR A 42 1.35 -9.74 15.10
N GLY A 43 1.67 -10.88 14.45
CA GLY A 43 2.10 -12.06 15.17
C GLY A 43 1.00 -12.58 16.08
N THR A 44 1.37 -12.99 17.29
CA THR A 44 0.42 -13.40 18.33
C THR A 44 0.29 -12.30 19.37
N ILE A 45 -0.91 -11.74 19.52
CA ILE A 45 -1.21 -10.64 20.44
C ILE A 45 -2.25 -11.05 21.47
N GLU A 46 -2.27 -10.34 22.61
CA GLU A 46 -3.24 -10.56 23.67
C GLU A 46 -4.63 -10.05 23.27
N ASN A 47 -5.66 -10.65 23.85
CA ASN A 47 -7.02 -10.14 23.70
C ASN A 47 -7.11 -8.73 24.32
N GLY A 48 -7.67 -7.77 23.57
CA GLY A 48 -7.75 -6.37 23.98
C GLY A 48 -6.46 -5.55 23.77
N ALA A 49 -5.41 -6.13 23.20
CA ALA A 49 -4.21 -5.37 22.82
C ALA A 49 -4.52 -4.30 21.77
N ASP A 50 -3.59 -3.33 21.59
CA ASP A 50 -3.76 -2.33 20.52
C ASP A 50 -3.70 -3.00 19.14
N GLY A 51 -4.78 -2.90 18.42
CA GLY A 51 -4.93 -3.42 17.06
C GLY A 51 -4.68 -2.35 15.99
N THR A 52 -4.02 -1.26 16.33
CA THR A 52 -3.72 -0.18 15.38
C THR A 52 -2.44 -0.51 14.60
N CYS A 53 -2.49 -0.40 13.28
CA CYS A 53 -1.32 -0.47 12.42
C CYS A 53 -1.39 0.57 11.31
N THR A 54 -0.26 0.86 10.71
CA THR A 54 -0.12 1.86 9.65
C THR A 54 0.47 1.26 8.38
N PHE A 55 -0.01 1.77 7.25
CA PHE A 55 0.51 1.48 5.92
C PHE A 55 0.94 2.78 5.28
N GLU A 56 2.23 2.95 5.15
CA GLU A 56 2.81 4.09 4.46
C GLU A 56 2.76 3.88 2.96
N PHE A 57 2.44 4.95 2.23
CA PHE A 57 2.43 4.97 0.78
C PHE A 57 2.93 6.31 0.25
N LYS A 58 3.44 6.28 -0.96
CA LYS A 58 3.97 7.45 -1.66
C LYS A 58 3.21 7.68 -2.96
N ASN A 59 2.98 8.93 -3.29
CA ASN A 59 2.56 9.30 -4.63
C ASN A 59 3.80 9.40 -5.54
N THR A 60 4.04 8.38 -6.33
CA THR A 60 5.15 8.32 -7.29
C THR A 60 4.78 8.85 -8.67
N GLY A 61 3.58 9.41 -8.82
CA GLY A 61 3.10 10.03 -10.04
C GLY A 61 3.45 11.51 -10.16
N ASN A 62 2.91 12.15 -11.17
CA ASN A 62 3.10 13.56 -11.49
C ASN A 62 1.84 14.42 -11.29
N ALA A 63 0.77 13.86 -10.75
CA ALA A 63 -0.45 14.54 -10.39
C ALA A 63 -0.86 14.25 -8.94
N PRO A 64 -1.70 15.09 -8.30
CA PRO A 64 -2.18 14.85 -6.94
C PRO A 64 -2.92 13.51 -6.82
N LEU A 65 -2.57 12.73 -5.80
CA LEU A 65 -3.21 11.46 -5.48
C LEU A 65 -4.34 11.70 -4.48
N ILE A 66 -5.52 11.20 -4.81
CA ILE A 66 -6.72 11.32 -3.96
C ILE A 66 -7.20 9.91 -3.61
N ILE A 67 -7.26 9.62 -2.31
CA ILE A 67 -7.89 8.42 -1.81
C ILE A 67 -9.39 8.71 -1.64
N SER A 68 -10.20 8.14 -2.49
CA SER A 68 -11.65 8.36 -2.46
C SER A 68 -12.37 7.48 -1.44
N ASN A 69 -11.84 6.29 -1.18
CA ASN A 69 -12.42 5.35 -0.22
C ASN A 69 -11.37 4.37 0.32
N ALA A 70 -11.60 3.91 1.54
CA ALA A 70 -10.92 2.75 2.11
C ALA A 70 -11.93 1.94 2.94
N LYS A 71 -12.10 0.66 2.63
CA LYS A 71 -13.12 -0.20 3.24
C LYS A 71 -12.49 -1.49 3.77
N GLY A 72 -12.70 -1.76 5.05
CA GLY A 72 -12.36 -3.03 5.66
C GLY A 72 -13.26 -4.17 5.19
N SER A 73 -12.74 -5.38 5.16
CA SER A 73 -13.49 -6.60 4.80
C SER A 73 -14.57 -6.99 5.83
N CYS A 74 -14.54 -6.40 7.02
CA CYS A 74 -15.57 -6.53 8.05
C CYS A 74 -15.65 -5.25 8.88
N GLY A 75 -16.71 -5.07 9.68
CA GLY A 75 -16.82 -3.99 10.66
C GLY A 75 -15.77 -4.03 11.79
N CYS A 76 -15.03 -5.13 11.90
CA CYS A 76 -13.92 -5.31 12.84
C CYS A 76 -12.59 -4.68 12.37
N THR A 77 -12.55 -4.17 11.15
CA THR A 77 -11.36 -3.59 10.51
C THR A 77 -11.74 -2.21 9.99
N VAL A 78 -11.31 -1.17 10.69
CA VAL A 78 -11.71 0.21 10.41
C VAL A 78 -10.50 0.99 9.89
N PRO A 79 -10.45 1.30 8.59
CA PRO A 79 -9.41 2.15 8.02
C PRO A 79 -9.70 3.64 8.21
N SER A 80 -8.64 4.42 8.35
CA SER A 80 -8.63 5.88 8.29
C SER A 80 -7.55 6.34 7.32
N TRP A 81 -7.83 7.33 6.49
CA TRP A 81 -6.94 7.79 5.42
C TRP A 81 -7.00 9.31 5.26
N PRO A 82 -5.95 9.94 4.68
CA PRO A 82 -5.95 11.36 4.36
C PRO A 82 -7.10 11.72 3.42
N LYS A 83 -7.80 12.80 3.72
CA LYS A 83 -8.85 13.34 2.86
C LYS A 83 -8.32 14.39 1.89
N GLU A 84 -7.18 14.97 2.22
CA GLU A 84 -6.50 15.96 1.37
C GLU A 84 -5.73 15.26 0.24
N PRO A 85 -5.64 15.91 -0.94
CA PRO A 85 -4.81 15.41 -2.02
C PRO A 85 -3.34 15.30 -1.61
N ILE A 86 -2.71 14.17 -1.94
CA ILE A 86 -1.30 13.93 -1.68
C ILE A 86 -0.50 14.39 -2.90
N ALA A 87 0.38 15.38 -2.70
CA ALA A 87 1.18 15.97 -3.78
C ALA A 87 2.11 14.92 -4.42
N PRO A 88 2.53 15.12 -5.70
CA PRO A 88 3.54 14.31 -6.33
C PRO A 88 4.82 14.20 -5.48
N GLY A 89 5.32 12.99 -5.27
CA GLY A 89 6.50 12.72 -4.45
C GLY A 89 6.26 12.73 -2.94
N ALA A 90 5.08 13.13 -2.47
CA ALA A 90 4.75 13.13 -1.04
C ALA A 90 4.36 11.73 -0.55
N THR A 91 4.61 11.51 0.74
CA THR A 91 4.27 10.29 1.47
C THR A 91 3.08 10.56 2.38
N ALA A 92 2.22 9.57 2.56
CA ALA A 92 1.08 9.62 3.47
C ALA A 92 0.83 8.24 4.09
N VAL A 93 -0.11 8.17 5.03
CA VAL A 93 -0.35 6.97 5.84
C VAL A 93 -1.83 6.63 5.84
N ILE A 94 -2.13 5.34 5.66
CA ILE A 94 -3.43 4.76 6.00
C ILE A 94 -3.29 4.06 7.34
N THR A 95 -4.12 4.45 8.31
CA THR A 95 -4.18 3.81 9.62
C THR A 95 -5.31 2.78 9.61
N VAL A 96 -5.05 1.58 10.09
CA VAL A 96 -6.04 0.51 10.19
C VAL A 96 -6.16 0.10 11.65
N LYS A 97 -7.36 0.10 12.19
CA LYS A 97 -7.66 -0.38 13.54
C LYS A 97 -8.44 -1.69 13.46
N TYR A 98 -7.90 -2.73 14.08
CA TYR A 98 -8.54 -4.03 14.19
C TYR A 98 -9.12 -4.23 15.60
N ALA A 99 -10.31 -4.82 15.69
CA ALA A 99 -10.97 -5.14 16.98
C ALA A 99 -10.34 -6.40 17.59
N THR A 100 -9.37 -6.23 18.47
CA THR A 100 -8.58 -7.29 19.11
C THR A 100 -9.30 -8.02 20.24
N ASN A 101 -10.54 -7.64 20.56
CA ASN A 101 -11.42 -8.40 21.45
C ASN A 101 -11.98 -9.68 20.80
N ARG A 102 -11.66 -9.93 19.55
CA ARG A 102 -12.00 -11.15 18.81
C ARG A 102 -10.84 -12.13 18.86
N THR A 103 -11.04 -13.21 19.57
CA THR A 103 -10.06 -14.31 19.69
C THR A 103 -9.89 -15.06 18.38
N GLY A 104 -8.68 -15.54 18.11
CA GLY A 104 -8.37 -16.40 16.97
C GLY A 104 -7.61 -15.69 15.85
N ALA A 105 -7.56 -16.32 14.68
CA ALA A 105 -6.77 -15.85 13.56
C ALA A 105 -7.28 -14.52 12.97
N ILE A 106 -6.36 -13.59 12.76
CA ILE A 106 -6.57 -12.36 12.01
C ILE A 106 -6.20 -12.63 10.56
N ASN A 107 -7.14 -12.46 9.66
CA ASN A 107 -6.91 -12.47 8.21
C ASN A 107 -7.95 -11.56 7.57
N LYS A 108 -7.62 -10.28 7.52
CA LYS A 108 -8.52 -9.24 7.05
C LYS A 108 -7.84 -8.40 5.98
N SER A 109 -8.64 -7.77 5.15
CA SER A 109 -8.17 -6.88 4.10
C SER A 109 -8.85 -5.52 4.17
N VAL A 110 -8.18 -4.53 3.61
CA VAL A 110 -8.72 -3.20 3.35
C VAL A 110 -8.58 -2.92 1.87
N THR A 111 -9.69 -2.61 1.24
CA THR A 111 -9.73 -2.19 -0.17
C THR A 111 -9.68 -0.67 -0.21
N ILE A 112 -8.70 -0.13 -0.92
CA ILE A 112 -8.44 1.28 -1.09
C ILE A 112 -8.79 1.65 -2.53
N THR A 113 -9.57 2.71 -2.71
CA THR A 113 -9.91 3.26 -4.03
C THR A 113 -9.32 4.65 -4.15
N SER A 114 -8.68 4.92 -5.27
CA SER A 114 -8.00 6.20 -5.55
C SER A 114 -8.06 6.56 -7.03
N ASN A 115 -7.57 7.76 -7.38
CA ASN A 115 -7.38 8.20 -8.76
C ASN A 115 -6.02 7.75 -9.36
N ALA A 116 -5.32 6.85 -8.70
CA ALA A 116 -4.02 6.37 -9.18
C ALA A 116 -4.17 5.63 -10.52
N VAL A 117 -3.35 6.01 -11.50
CA VAL A 117 -3.42 5.41 -12.86
C VAL A 117 -2.74 4.04 -12.94
N ASN A 118 -1.82 3.74 -12.01
CA ASN A 118 -1.16 2.44 -11.91
C ASN A 118 -2.01 1.40 -11.19
N THR A 119 -2.71 1.80 -10.12
CA THR A 119 -3.52 0.89 -9.29
C THR A 119 -4.70 1.66 -8.69
N PRO A 120 -5.80 1.84 -9.43
CA PRO A 120 -6.99 2.58 -8.95
C PRO A 120 -7.62 1.92 -7.72
N THR A 121 -7.52 0.60 -7.63
CA THR A 121 -7.99 -0.18 -6.48
C THR A 121 -6.85 -1.03 -5.94
N LYS A 122 -6.47 -0.79 -4.69
CA LYS A 122 -5.40 -1.51 -3.99
C LYS A 122 -5.97 -2.25 -2.79
N VAL A 123 -5.48 -3.45 -2.54
CA VAL A 123 -5.85 -4.25 -1.37
C VAL A 123 -4.62 -4.43 -0.48
N ILE A 124 -4.72 -3.97 0.76
CA ILE A 124 -3.75 -4.24 1.81
C ILE A 124 -4.33 -5.24 2.82
N ARG A 125 -3.47 -5.95 3.55
CA ARG A 125 -3.89 -7.04 4.43
C ARG A 125 -3.31 -6.90 5.82
N ILE A 126 -4.07 -7.38 6.80
CA ILE A 126 -3.60 -7.59 8.16
C ILE A 126 -3.74 -9.06 8.51
N LYS A 127 -2.76 -9.61 9.18
CA LYS A 127 -2.74 -11.00 9.65
C LYS A 127 -2.16 -11.10 11.05
N GLY A 128 -2.40 -12.22 11.72
CA GLY A 128 -1.93 -12.49 13.07
C GLY A 128 -2.85 -13.46 13.80
N ASN A 129 -2.73 -13.51 15.11
CA ASN A 129 -3.58 -14.30 15.98
C ASN A 129 -3.80 -13.60 17.31
N VAL A 130 -5.04 -13.52 17.75
CA VAL A 130 -5.43 -13.01 19.07
C VAL A 130 -5.58 -14.18 20.02
N LYS A 131 -4.83 -14.19 21.11
CA LYS A 131 -4.92 -15.22 22.15
C LYS A 131 -6.33 -15.24 22.76
N PRO A 132 -6.79 -16.41 23.19
CA PRO A 132 -8.01 -16.48 23.97
C PRO A 132 -7.84 -15.73 25.30
N VAL A 133 -8.92 -15.12 25.77
CA VAL A 133 -8.97 -14.59 27.13
C VAL A 133 -8.67 -15.77 28.07
N PRO A 134 -7.68 -15.65 28.99
CA PRO A 134 -7.50 -16.66 30.00
C PRO A 134 -8.85 -16.84 30.71
N SER A 135 -9.44 -18.02 30.63
CA SER A 135 -10.54 -18.35 31.51
C SER A 135 -9.95 -18.27 32.90
N SER A 136 -10.26 -17.19 33.63
CA SER A 136 -10.07 -17.17 35.06
C SER A 136 -10.87 -18.39 35.56
N GLY A 137 -10.12 -19.42 35.96
CA GLY A 137 -10.74 -20.68 36.38
C GLY A 137 -11.83 -20.36 37.38
N ALA A 138 -13.08 -20.56 36.97
CA ALA A 138 -14.13 -20.67 37.95
C ALA A 138 -13.63 -21.72 38.93
N PRO A 139 -13.62 -21.45 40.26
CA PRO A 139 -13.23 -22.45 41.21
C PRO A 139 -14.09 -23.68 40.94
N VAL A 140 -13.51 -24.76 40.49
CA VAL A 140 -14.15 -26.06 40.47
C VAL A 140 -14.46 -26.35 41.93
N ASN A 141 -15.67 -26.08 42.33
CA ASN A 141 -16.20 -26.58 43.59
C ASN A 141 -16.14 -28.09 43.50
N ASN A 142 -15.05 -28.64 43.99
CA ASN A 142 -14.95 -30.05 44.27
C ASN A 142 -15.79 -30.31 45.53
N ALA A 143 -17.08 -29.95 45.46
CA ALA A 143 -18.03 -30.34 46.45
C ALA A 143 -18.21 -31.85 46.28
N GLY A 144 -17.47 -32.59 47.10
CA GLY A 144 -17.67 -33.99 47.23
C GLY A 144 -19.14 -34.31 47.41
N ALA A 145 -19.66 -35.23 46.63
CA ALA A 145 -20.97 -35.75 46.82
C ALA A 145 -21.12 -36.24 48.29
N PRO A 146 -22.22 -35.95 48.99
CA PRO A 146 -22.40 -36.48 50.35
C PRO A 146 -22.49 -38.00 50.24
N ALA A 147 -21.58 -38.66 50.93
CA ALA A 147 -21.68 -40.10 51.15
C ALA A 147 -23.00 -40.39 51.87
N LYS A 148 -23.90 -41.13 51.26
CA LYS A 148 -25.04 -41.71 51.95
C LYS A 148 -24.51 -42.74 52.92
N GLY A 149 -24.68 -42.49 54.18
CA GLY A 149 -24.67 -43.51 55.25
C GLY A 149 -26.02 -44.24 55.32
#